data_8635e3485d5ed1f6244fae608da5be53
#
_entry.id   8635e3485d5ed1f6244fae608da5be53
#
_cell.length_a   1.000
_cell.length_b   1.000
_cell.length_c   1.000
_cell.angle_alpha   90.00
_cell.angle_beta   90.00
_cell.angle_gamma   90.00
#
_symmetry.space_group_name_H-M   'P 1'
#
loop_
_entity.id
_entity.type
_entity.pdbx_description
1 polymer ?
#
loop_
_entity_poly.entity_id
_entity_poly.type
_entity_poly.pdbx_seq_one_letter_code
_entity_poly.pdbx_strand_id
1 'polypeptide(L)'
;MARKPKNPERRKLIVLGVVLAILLGPLMIPVSTSGTLDYREAAGPDATFFKSQSIDIHYELTTASASCPEPGKLVVLIHGFGASTFSWRSVEDKFSDCDDVISYDRPAFGLTERALSWQEVNPYSMQAQMAILGDLIAKFAKQREVVLVGHSAGGAIAAQFALDNPDKVSKLVLEAPAILNGTPGAGSSWYTYIPQLNHVGPLLVSSIASSGMNLLSESYHDTSKLTDETVAGYRVPLTIKNWEFAFWEFSRADRATNVAGRLSEFQMPVMIITGDDDRVVETALSRELAKKMPEAEFVEISNSGHLPHEETVDEFMAAVLPFVNN
;
A
#
# COMPACT_ATOMS: atom_id res chain seq x y z
N MET A 1 -12.33 44.60 50.08
CA MET A 1 -12.83 44.55 48.70
C MET A 1 -13.66 43.29 48.50
N ALA A 2 -14.99 43.42 48.44
CA ALA A 2 -15.88 42.26 48.23
C ALA A 2 -15.88 41.88 46.77
N ARG A 3 -15.58 40.59 46.49
CA ARG A 3 -15.67 40.03 45.11
C ARG A 3 -17.13 40.06 44.65
N LYS A 4 -17.42 40.77 43.53
CA LYS A 4 -18.76 40.75 42.92
C LYS A 4 -19.17 39.27 42.64
N PRO A 5 -20.43 38.91 42.98
CA PRO A 5 -20.93 37.56 42.75
C PRO A 5 -20.88 37.26 41.24
N LYS A 6 -20.28 36.12 40.88
CA LYS A 6 -20.23 35.67 39.48
C LYS A 6 -21.66 35.31 39.06
N ASN A 7 -22.22 36.03 38.08
CA ASN A 7 -23.55 35.76 37.52
C ASN A 7 -23.61 34.31 36.95
N PRO A 8 -24.40 33.42 37.56
CA PRO A 8 -24.45 32.00 37.16
C PRO A 8 -24.97 31.81 35.72
N GLU A 9 -25.86 32.65 35.25
CA GLU A 9 -26.40 32.61 33.90
C GLU A 9 -25.32 32.96 32.86
N ARG A 10 -24.50 33.96 33.12
CA ARG A 10 -23.36 34.29 32.25
C ARG A 10 -22.36 33.13 32.15
N ARG A 11 -22.15 32.39 33.25
CA ARG A 11 -21.28 31.22 33.27
C ARG A 11 -21.85 30.08 32.40
N LYS A 12 -23.16 29.82 32.50
CA LYS A 12 -23.85 28.84 31.69
C LYS A 12 -23.75 29.17 30.17
N LEU A 13 -23.97 30.43 29.80
CA LEU A 13 -23.87 30.90 28.43
C LEU A 13 -22.44 30.75 27.87
N ILE A 14 -21.42 31.07 28.69
CA ILE A 14 -20.02 30.89 28.29
C ILE A 14 -19.73 29.39 28.07
N VAL A 15 -20.14 28.52 29.02
CA VAL A 15 -19.95 27.07 28.89
C VAL A 15 -20.65 26.54 27.64
N LEU A 16 -21.90 26.94 27.40
CA LEU A 16 -22.64 26.57 26.20
C LEU A 16 -21.93 27.04 24.94
N GLY A 17 -21.45 28.28 24.90
CA GLY A 17 -20.70 28.83 23.77
C GLY A 17 -19.41 28.04 23.50
N VAL A 18 -18.66 27.66 24.55
CA VAL A 18 -17.46 26.82 24.41
C VAL A 18 -17.80 25.45 23.90
N VAL A 19 -18.84 24.80 24.41
CA VAL A 19 -19.29 23.48 23.94
C VAL A 19 -19.71 23.54 22.48
N LEU A 20 -20.49 24.56 22.09
CA LEU A 20 -20.86 24.74 20.68
C LEU A 20 -19.65 25.00 19.77
N ALA A 21 -18.68 25.78 20.23
CA ALA A 21 -17.44 26.01 19.47
C ALA A 21 -16.63 24.74 19.29
N ILE A 22 -16.57 23.87 20.29
CA ILE A 22 -15.89 22.56 20.18
C ILE A 22 -16.65 21.62 19.22
N LEU A 23 -17.97 21.61 19.31
CA LEU A 23 -18.80 20.70 18.50
C LEU A 23 -18.94 21.14 17.05
N LEU A 24 -19.06 22.45 16.80
CA LEU A 24 -19.34 22.97 15.45
C LEU A 24 -18.12 23.61 14.80
N GLY A 25 -17.18 24.12 15.57
CA GLY A 25 -16.00 24.81 15.05
C GLY A 25 -15.20 23.98 14.05
N PRO A 26 -14.84 22.73 14.35
CA PRO A 26 -14.12 21.89 13.38
C PRO A 26 -14.87 21.69 12.06
N LEU A 27 -16.21 21.58 12.10
CA LEU A 27 -17.04 21.42 10.91
C LEU A 27 -17.11 22.67 10.02
N MET A 28 -16.71 23.83 10.55
CA MET A 28 -16.64 25.10 9.80
C MET A 28 -15.27 25.34 9.15
N ILE A 29 -14.29 24.53 9.43
CA ILE A 29 -12.95 24.65 8.83
C ILE A 29 -13.04 24.23 7.35
N PRO A 30 -12.65 25.08 6.40
CA PRO A 30 -12.61 24.68 5.01
C PRO A 30 -11.56 23.57 4.81
N VAL A 31 -11.99 22.44 4.26
CA VAL A 31 -11.09 21.34 3.88
C VAL A 31 -10.89 21.40 2.38
N SER A 32 -9.72 21.88 1.97
CA SER A 32 -9.31 21.90 0.57
C SER A 32 -8.34 20.75 0.31
N THR A 33 -8.41 20.18 -0.88
CA THR A 33 -7.41 19.24 -1.38
C THR A 33 -6.27 20.01 -2.05
N SER A 34 -5.03 19.57 -1.85
CA SER A 34 -3.86 20.13 -2.52
C SER A 34 -3.69 19.57 -3.94
N GLY A 35 -4.20 18.38 -4.21
CA GLY A 35 -4.22 17.80 -5.55
C GLY A 35 -5.24 18.50 -6.45
N THR A 36 -4.86 18.73 -7.71
CA THR A 36 -5.65 19.50 -8.67
C THR A 36 -6.05 18.73 -9.92
N LEU A 37 -5.37 17.60 -10.21
CA LEU A 37 -5.59 16.80 -11.41
C LEU A 37 -6.65 15.71 -11.15
N ASP A 38 -7.44 15.40 -12.16
CA ASP A 38 -8.17 14.14 -12.19
C ASP A 38 -7.21 12.96 -12.29
N TYR A 39 -7.54 11.80 -11.69
CA TYR A 39 -6.65 10.64 -11.69
C TYR A 39 -6.35 10.14 -13.12
N ARG A 40 -7.30 10.23 -14.06
CA ARG A 40 -7.09 9.88 -15.47
C ARG A 40 -6.23 10.90 -16.19
N GLU A 41 -6.37 12.18 -15.84
CA GLU A 41 -5.51 13.26 -16.37
C GLU A 41 -4.07 13.09 -15.88
N ALA A 42 -3.88 12.77 -14.60
CA ALA A 42 -2.56 12.51 -14.01
C ALA A 42 -1.89 11.26 -14.61
N ALA A 43 -2.67 10.24 -14.94
CA ALA A 43 -2.19 8.99 -15.53
C ALA A 43 -1.80 9.14 -17.02
N GLY A 44 -2.42 10.08 -17.72
CA GLY A 44 -2.19 10.27 -19.16
C GLY A 44 -3.06 9.36 -20.04
N PRO A 45 -3.00 9.57 -21.37
CA PRO A 45 -3.91 8.94 -22.33
C PRO A 45 -3.69 7.44 -22.52
N ASP A 46 -2.48 6.93 -22.25
CA ASP A 46 -2.11 5.54 -22.49
C ASP A 46 -2.30 4.65 -21.23
N ALA A 47 -2.69 5.26 -20.10
CA ALA A 47 -2.87 4.55 -18.84
C ALA A 47 -4.04 3.57 -18.88
N THR A 48 -3.85 2.43 -18.24
CA THR A 48 -4.83 1.34 -18.22
C THR A 48 -5.52 1.22 -16.87
N PHE A 49 -6.83 0.95 -16.93
CA PHE A 49 -7.67 0.79 -15.76
C PHE A 49 -8.58 -0.44 -15.88
N PHE A 50 -8.84 -1.10 -14.76
CA PHE A 50 -9.93 -2.06 -14.69
C PHE A 50 -10.86 -1.68 -13.52
N LYS A 51 -12.14 -2.02 -13.67
CA LYS A 51 -13.13 -1.71 -12.64
C LYS A 51 -13.23 -2.88 -11.65
N SER A 52 -13.01 -2.57 -10.38
CA SER A 52 -13.21 -3.50 -9.26
C SER A 52 -13.72 -2.72 -8.06
N GLN A 53 -14.59 -3.34 -7.25
CA GLN A 53 -15.20 -2.70 -6.06
C GLN A 53 -15.79 -1.31 -6.34
N SER A 54 -16.37 -1.13 -7.54
CA SER A 54 -16.98 0.11 -8.04
C SER A 54 -16.00 1.27 -8.30
N ILE A 55 -14.69 1.07 -8.20
CA ILE A 55 -13.65 2.06 -8.50
C ILE A 55 -12.78 1.62 -9.68
N ASP A 56 -12.16 2.59 -10.34
CA ASP A 56 -11.19 2.34 -11.40
C ASP A 56 -9.81 2.13 -10.80
N ILE A 57 -9.28 0.94 -10.94
CA ILE A 57 -7.96 0.54 -10.48
C ILE A 57 -6.96 0.70 -11.63
N HIS A 58 -5.97 1.55 -11.43
CA HIS A 58 -4.84 1.69 -12.36
C HIS A 58 -3.95 0.45 -12.28
N TYR A 59 -3.48 -0.02 -13.43
CA TYR A 59 -2.52 -1.11 -13.52
C TYR A 59 -1.59 -0.94 -14.72
N GLU A 60 -0.42 -1.52 -14.61
CA GLU A 60 0.54 -1.68 -15.71
C GLU A 60 0.69 -3.16 -16.04
N LEU A 61 0.76 -3.49 -17.31
CA LEU A 61 0.85 -4.88 -17.79
C LEU A 61 1.96 -4.98 -18.83
N THR A 62 3.02 -5.68 -18.47
CA THR A 62 4.07 -6.11 -19.40
C THR A 62 3.75 -7.51 -19.84
N THR A 63 3.47 -7.68 -21.13
CA THR A 63 3.08 -8.99 -21.71
C THR A 63 4.30 -9.80 -22.10
N ALA A 64 4.19 -11.11 -21.99
CA ALA A 64 5.18 -12.06 -22.49
C ALA A 64 5.63 -11.74 -23.92
N SER A 65 6.89 -12.01 -24.22
CA SER A 65 7.46 -11.82 -25.55
C SER A 65 6.67 -12.59 -26.62
N ALA A 66 6.47 -11.97 -27.78
CA ALA A 66 5.85 -12.62 -28.93
C ALA A 66 6.62 -13.86 -29.45
N SER A 67 7.85 -14.05 -28.99
CA SER A 67 8.66 -15.26 -29.29
C SER A 67 8.24 -16.48 -28.45
N CYS A 68 7.49 -16.27 -27.36
CA CYS A 68 6.99 -17.38 -26.55
C CYS A 68 5.74 -18.00 -27.17
N PRO A 69 5.69 -19.34 -27.33
CA PRO A 69 4.56 -20.02 -27.99
C PRO A 69 3.26 -19.84 -27.21
N GLU A 70 3.33 -19.76 -25.88
CA GLU A 70 2.22 -19.46 -24.96
C GLU A 70 2.76 -18.61 -23.82
N PRO A 71 1.97 -17.67 -23.28
CA PRO A 71 2.35 -16.97 -22.06
C PRO A 71 2.49 -17.97 -20.90
N GLY A 72 3.58 -17.85 -20.15
CA GLY A 72 3.86 -18.68 -18.98
C GLY A 72 2.94 -18.39 -17.81
N LYS A 73 3.51 -17.85 -16.73
CA LYS A 73 2.79 -17.51 -15.50
C LYS A 73 2.21 -16.08 -15.57
N LEU A 74 1.34 -15.76 -14.63
CA LEU A 74 1.03 -14.39 -14.29
C LEU A 74 1.80 -14.00 -13.03
N VAL A 75 2.73 -13.06 -13.14
CA VAL A 75 3.43 -12.46 -11.99
C VAL A 75 2.69 -11.20 -11.58
N VAL A 76 2.22 -11.14 -10.33
CA VAL A 76 1.49 -9.99 -9.79
C VAL A 76 2.37 -9.26 -8.78
N LEU A 77 2.69 -8.00 -9.05
CA LEU A 77 3.52 -7.15 -8.21
C LEU A 77 2.64 -6.25 -7.34
N ILE A 78 2.81 -6.32 -6.02
CA ILE A 78 1.95 -5.63 -5.03
C ILE A 78 2.80 -4.68 -4.20
N HIS A 79 2.67 -3.39 -4.47
CA HIS A 79 3.50 -2.35 -3.86
C HIS A 79 3.24 -2.12 -2.36
N GLY A 80 4.21 -1.53 -1.68
CA GLY A 80 4.17 -1.16 -0.27
C GLY A 80 3.33 0.09 0.05
N PHE A 81 3.39 0.55 1.29
CA PHE A 81 2.77 1.79 1.73
C PHE A 81 3.46 2.99 1.07
N GLY A 82 2.68 3.94 0.57
CA GLY A 82 3.20 5.17 -0.05
C GLY A 82 3.78 4.98 -1.46
N ALA A 83 3.88 3.74 -1.94
CA ALA A 83 4.36 3.40 -3.28
C ALA A 83 3.20 3.27 -4.29
N SER A 84 3.53 2.85 -5.50
CA SER A 84 2.61 2.64 -6.63
C SER A 84 3.22 1.64 -7.62
N THR A 85 2.61 1.45 -8.79
CA THR A 85 3.20 0.71 -9.92
C THR A 85 4.59 1.23 -10.26
N PHE A 86 4.81 2.55 -10.16
CA PHE A 86 6.10 3.19 -10.39
C PHE A 86 7.28 2.56 -9.62
N SER A 87 7.02 2.00 -8.43
CA SER A 87 8.07 1.33 -7.64
C SER A 87 8.67 0.12 -8.38
N TRP A 88 7.92 -0.54 -9.23
CA TRP A 88 8.33 -1.75 -9.94
C TRP A 88 9.04 -1.50 -11.27
N ARG A 89 9.15 -0.21 -11.74
CA ARG A 89 9.70 0.21 -13.03
C ARG A 89 11.05 -0.40 -13.41
N SER A 90 11.88 -0.74 -12.41
CA SER A 90 13.23 -1.28 -12.64
C SER A 90 13.27 -2.80 -12.81
N VAL A 91 12.17 -3.50 -12.52
CA VAL A 91 12.12 -4.98 -12.49
C VAL A 91 11.02 -5.60 -13.36
N GLU A 92 9.97 -4.86 -13.72
CA GLU A 92 8.84 -5.39 -14.50
C GLU A 92 9.28 -6.11 -15.78
N ASP A 93 10.09 -5.45 -16.61
CA ASP A 93 10.60 -6.00 -17.85
C ASP A 93 11.51 -7.22 -17.63
N LYS A 94 12.13 -7.35 -16.47
CA LYS A 94 13.07 -8.44 -16.16
C LYS A 94 12.35 -9.76 -15.84
N PHE A 95 11.08 -9.70 -15.42
CA PHE A 95 10.24 -10.89 -15.21
C PHE A 95 9.63 -11.42 -16.51
N SER A 96 9.53 -10.59 -17.55
CA SER A 96 8.57 -10.77 -18.64
C SER A 96 9.07 -11.54 -19.87
N ASP A 97 10.16 -12.32 -19.82
CA ASP A 97 10.62 -13.08 -20.99
C ASP A 97 9.48 -13.93 -21.59
N CYS A 98 8.87 -14.80 -20.80
CA CYS A 98 7.70 -15.58 -21.21
C CYS A 98 6.51 -15.48 -20.25
N ASP A 99 6.58 -14.65 -19.22
CA ASP A 99 5.52 -14.45 -18.25
C ASP A 99 4.80 -13.12 -18.51
N ASP A 100 3.51 -13.03 -18.23
CA ASP A 100 2.84 -11.74 -18.10
C ASP A 100 3.11 -11.18 -16.70
N VAL A 101 3.50 -9.92 -16.62
CA VAL A 101 3.77 -9.21 -15.37
C VAL A 101 2.76 -8.10 -15.20
N ILE A 102 2.06 -8.06 -14.09
CA ILE A 102 1.09 -7.01 -13.79
C ILE A 102 1.38 -6.39 -12.43
N SER A 103 1.50 -5.08 -12.40
CA SER A 103 1.46 -4.28 -11.20
C SER A 103 0.16 -3.47 -11.15
N TYR A 104 -0.32 -3.12 -9.96
CA TYR A 104 -1.52 -2.30 -9.82
C TYR A 104 -1.41 -1.34 -8.64
N ASP A 105 -2.06 -0.19 -8.79
CA ASP A 105 -2.13 0.81 -7.74
C ASP A 105 -3.26 0.48 -6.75
N ARG A 106 -2.88 0.18 -5.51
CA ARG A 106 -3.86 -0.10 -4.45
C ARG A 106 -4.69 1.15 -4.13
N PRO A 107 -5.96 1.00 -3.70
CA PRO A 107 -6.78 2.15 -3.28
C PRO A 107 -6.07 3.08 -2.30
N ALA A 108 -6.22 4.37 -2.49
CA ALA A 108 -5.53 5.50 -1.86
C ALA A 108 -4.13 5.81 -2.41
N PHE A 109 -3.54 4.96 -3.25
CA PHE A 109 -2.17 5.11 -3.78
C PHE A 109 -2.16 5.24 -5.30
N GLY A 110 -0.98 5.55 -5.85
CA GLY A 110 -0.73 5.63 -7.29
C GLY A 110 -1.75 6.49 -8.03
N LEU A 111 -2.20 5.98 -9.16
CA LEU A 111 -3.14 6.65 -10.08
C LEU A 111 -4.56 6.05 -10.02
N THR A 112 -4.83 5.15 -9.08
CA THR A 112 -6.17 4.58 -8.84
C THR A 112 -7.16 5.66 -8.40
N GLU A 113 -8.43 5.53 -8.79
CA GLU A 113 -9.52 6.44 -8.43
C GLU A 113 -9.61 6.72 -6.93
N ARG A 114 -9.84 7.98 -6.56
CA ARG A 114 -10.05 8.43 -5.18
C ARG A 114 -11.54 8.46 -4.87
N ALA A 115 -12.13 7.31 -4.54
CA ALA A 115 -13.55 7.19 -4.22
C ALA A 115 -13.92 8.06 -3.01
N LEU A 116 -14.92 8.92 -3.17
CA LEU A 116 -15.43 9.80 -2.10
C LEU A 116 -16.61 9.20 -1.34
N SER A 117 -17.24 8.17 -1.89
CA SER A 117 -18.35 7.46 -1.29
C SER A 117 -18.43 6.04 -1.83
N TRP A 118 -19.03 5.15 -1.08
CA TRP A 118 -19.25 3.74 -1.45
C TRP A 118 -20.54 3.24 -0.79
N GLN A 119 -21.12 2.18 -1.31
CA GLN A 119 -22.41 1.66 -0.81
C GLN A 119 -22.24 0.53 0.21
N GLU A 120 -21.42 -0.48 -0.08
CA GLU A 120 -21.30 -1.69 0.74
C GLU A 120 -19.93 -1.82 1.40
N VAL A 121 -18.88 -1.96 0.61
CA VAL A 121 -17.52 -2.20 1.09
C VAL A 121 -16.69 -0.95 0.94
N ASN A 122 -16.02 -0.56 2.04
CA ASN A 122 -15.05 0.54 2.00
C ASN A 122 -13.88 0.13 1.08
N PRO A 123 -13.65 0.83 -0.06
CA PRO A 123 -12.61 0.46 -1.03
C PRO A 123 -11.19 0.50 -0.44
N TYR A 124 -11.00 1.16 0.67
CA TYR A 124 -9.70 1.30 1.34
C TYR A 124 -9.45 0.20 2.39
N SER A 125 -10.42 -0.69 2.65
CA SER A 125 -10.30 -1.79 3.62
C SER A 125 -9.50 -2.97 3.09
N MET A 126 -9.05 -3.85 4.00
CA MET A 126 -8.42 -5.12 3.64
C MET A 126 -9.37 -6.00 2.81
N GLN A 127 -10.66 -6.04 3.17
CA GLN A 127 -11.66 -6.78 2.41
C GLN A 127 -11.69 -6.35 0.93
N ALA A 128 -11.68 -5.04 0.66
CA ALA A 128 -11.66 -4.54 -0.71
C ALA A 128 -10.33 -4.87 -1.41
N GLN A 129 -9.19 -4.74 -0.73
CA GLN A 129 -7.89 -5.08 -1.32
C GLN A 129 -7.80 -6.56 -1.69
N MET A 130 -8.34 -7.47 -0.86
CA MET A 130 -8.45 -8.90 -1.20
C MET A 130 -9.33 -9.15 -2.41
N ALA A 131 -10.50 -8.47 -2.48
CA ALA A 131 -11.41 -8.59 -3.61
C ALA A 131 -10.78 -8.06 -4.91
N ILE A 132 -10.11 -6.89 -4.86
CA ILE A 132 -9.42 -6.30 -6.01
C ILE A 132 -8.34 -7.23 -6.54
N LEU A 133 -7.50 -7.82 -5.67
CA LEU A 133 -6.48 -8.78 -6.07
C LEU A 133 -7.12 -10.04 -6.70
N GLY A 134 -8.22 -10.53 -6.12
CA GLY A 134 -8.97 -11.65 -6.68
C GLY A 134 -9.56 -11.34 -8.06
N ASP A 135 -10.16 -10.17 -8.25
CA ASP A 135 -10.72 -9.71 -9.54
C ASP A 135 -9.61 -9.56 -10.60
N LEU A 136 -8.42 -9.03 -10.21
CA LEU A 136 -7.27 -8.91 -11.07
C LEU A 136 -6.79 -10.30 -11.54
N ILE A 137 -6.60 -11.23 -10.61
CA ILE A 137 -6.18 -12.60 -10.94
C ILE A 137 -7.23 -13.26 -11.83
N ALA A 138 -8.52 -13.18 -11.52
CA ALA A 138 -9.58 -13.75 -12.33
C ALA A 138 -9.60 -13.21 -13.77
N LYS A 139 -9.29 -11.92 -13.94
CA LYS A 139 -9.27 -11.25 -15.24
C LYS A 139 -8.04 -11.62 -16.07
N PHE A 140 -6.86 -11.69 -15.46
CA PHE A 140 -5.60 -11.75 -16.19
C PHE A 140 -4.93 -13.14 -16.18
N ALA A 141 -5.14 -13.97 -15.17
CA ALA A 141 -4.46 -15.27 -15.07
C ALA A 141 -4.90 -16.28 -16.15
N LYS A 142 -6.17 -16.27 -16.57
CA LYS A 142 -6.67 -17.18 -17.63
C LYS A 142 -6.28 -18.65 -17.40
N GLN A 143 -6.40 -19.13 -16.15
CA GLN A 143 -6.04 -20.49 -15.71
C GLN A 143 -4.51 -20.79 -15.66
N ARG A 144 -3.67 -19.79 -15.82
CA ARG A 144 -2.21 -19.92 -15.64
C ARG A 144 -1.84 -19.93 -14.16
N GLU A 145 -0.64 -20.43 -13.88
CA GLU A 145 -0.03 -20.28 -12.56
C GLU A 145 0.12 -18.80 -12.20
N VAL A 146 -0.11 -18.47 -10.93
CA VAL A 146 0.00 -17.12 -10.41
C VAL A 146 1.10 -17.06 -9.36
N VAL A 147 2.05 -16.17 -9.59
CA VAL A 147 3.09 -15.82 -8.62
C VAL A 147 2.78 -14.46 -8.04
N LEU A 148 2.72 -14.35 -6.72
CA LEU A 148 2.57 -13.07 -6.04
C LEU A 148 3.94 -12.60 -5.55
N VAL A 149 4.28 -11.35 -5.86
CA VAL A 149 5.47 -10.65 -5.34
C VAL A 149 4.95 -9.43 -4.56
N GLY A 150 5.05 -9.47 -3.24
CA GLY A 150 4.53 -8.40 -2.40
C GLY A 150 5.62 -7.72 -1.59
N HIS A 151 5.72 -6.40 -1.74
CA HIS A 151 6.65 -5.57 -0.98
C HIS A 151 5.98 -4.97 0.26
N SER A 152 6.61 -5.06 1.43
CA SER A 152 6.21 -4.37 2.66
C SER A 152 4.74 -4.65 3.04
N ALA A 153 3.88 -3.63 3.08
CA ALA A 153 2.43 -3.79 3.27
C ALA A 153 1.78 -4.61 2.15
N GLY A 154 2.29 -4.55 0.91
CA GLY A 154 1.88 -5.41 -0.20
C GLY A 154 2.22 -6.89 0.06
N GLY A 155 3.34 -7.16 0.76
CA GLY A 155 3.70 -8.49 1.22
C GLY A 155 2.70 -9.07 2.22
N ALA A 156 2.20 -8.25 3.16
CA ALA A 156 1.15 -8.68 4.08
C ALA A 156 -0.17 -8.99 3.35
N ILE A 157 -0.52 -8.22 2.31
CA ILE A 157 -1.70 -8.46 1.46
C ILE A 157 -1.52 -9.74 0.65
N ALA A 158 -0.37 -9.92 -0.02
CA ALA A 158 -0.05 -11.12 -0.78
C ALA A 158 -0.13 -12.37 0.09
N ALA A 159 0.46 -12.32 1.29
CA ALA A 159 0.45 -13.41 2.26
C ALA A 159 -0.96 -13.75 2.73
N GLN A 160 -1.78 -12.73 3.08
CA GLN A 160 -3.17 -12.95 3.47
C GLN A 160 -3.97 -13.58 2.33
N PHE A 161 -3.80 -13.08 1.10
CA PHE A 161 -4.50 -13.63 -0.06
C PHE A 161 -4.11 -15.08 -0.34
N ALA A 162 -2.82 -15.41 -0.27
CA ALA A 162 -2.32 -16.76 -0.47
C ALA A 162 -2.83 -17.76 0.59
N LEU A 163 -2.95 -17.33 1.85
CA LEU A 163 -3.54 -18.14 2.92
C LEU A 163 -5.04 -18.39 2.74
N ASP A 164 -5.76 -17.40 2.22
CA ASP A 164 -7.21 -17.50 2.06
C ASP A 164 -7.61 -18.12 0.70
N ASN A 165 -6.67 -18.21 -0.26
CA ASN A 165 -6.88 -18.78 -1.59
C ASN A 165 -5.66 -19.64 -2.04
N PRO A 166 -5.31 -20.70 -1.31
CA PRO A 166 -4.08 -21.47 -1.58
C PRO A 166 -4.07 -22.14 -2.97
N ASP A 167 -5.21 -22.43 -3.53
CA ASP A 167 -5.41 -22.99 -4.88
C ASP A 167 -5.18 -21.97 -6.02
N LYS A 168 -5.12 -20.68 -5.71
CA LYS A 168 -4.94 -19.61 -6.70
C LYS A 168 -3.52 -19.08 -6.78
N VAL A 169 -2.63 -19.46 -5.87
CA VAL A 169 -1.27 -18.94 -5.78
C VAL A 169 -0.29 -20.09 -5.86
N SER A 170 0.53 -20.12 -6.89
CA SER A 170 1.53 -21.17 -7.10
C SER A 170 2.82 -20.90 -6.31
N LYS A 171 3.21 -19.62 -6.16
CA LYS A 171 4.39 -19.18 -5.41
C LYS A 171 4.19 -17.79 -4.81
N LEU A 172 4.90 -17.53 -3.71
CA LEU A 172 4.82 -16.28 -2.97
C LEU A 172 6.21 -15.73 -2.67
N VAL A 173 6.49 -14.51 -3.14
CA VAL A 173 7.68 -13.75 -2.79
C VAL A 173 7.27 -12.61 -1.85
N LEU A 174 7.87 -12.58 -0.68
CA LEU A 174 7.65 -11.61 0.38
C LEU A 174 8.89 -10.75 0.53
N GLU A 175 8.86 -9.56 -0.06
CA GLU A 175 9.95 -8.59 0.04
C GLU A 175 9.72 -7.65 1.22
N ALA A 176 10.66 -7.65 2.17
CA ALA A 176 10.61 -6.80 3.37
C ALA A 176 9.20 -6.75 4.02
N PRO A 177 8.53 -7.91 4.25
CA PRO A 177 7.09 -7.96 4.48
C PRO A 177 6.67 -7.41 5.84
N ALA A 178 5.67 -6.54 5.87
CA ALA A 178 5.11 -5.96 7.09
C ALA A 178 4.12 -6.93 7.79
N ILE A 179 4.62 -8.08 8.24
CA ILE A 179 3.81 -9.15 8.88
C ILE A 179 3.96 -9.16 10.40
N LEU A 180 5.19 -9.13 10.92
CA LEU A 180 5.45 -9.25 12.36
C LEU A 180 5.46 -7.93 13.12
N ASN A 181 5.64 -6.80 12.45
CA ASN A 181 5.63 -5.47 13.07
C ASN A 181 4.23 -4.95 13.40
N GLY A 182 3.21 -5.76 13.20
CA GLY A 182 1.80 -5.37 13.30
C GLY A 182 1.37 -4.49 12.11
N THR A 183 0.09 -4.53 11.76
CA THR A 183 -0.43 -3.63 10.74
C THR A 183 -0.73 -2.28 11.39
N PRO A 184 -0.02 -1.19 11.08
CA PRO A 184 -0.42 0.13 11.57
C PRO A 184 -1.86 0.43 11.15
N GLY A 185 -2.73 0.73 12.12
CA GLY A 185 -4.16 0.94 11.89
C GLY A 185 -5.00 -0.36 11.88
N ALA A 186 -4.48 -1.45 12.43
CA ALA A 186 -5.31 -2.60 12.78
C ALA A 186 -6.30 -2.18 13.90
N GLY A 187 -7.55 -2.04 13.53
CA GLY A 187 -8.61 -1.55 14.41
C GLY A 187 -8.81 -0.04 14.29
N SER A 188 -9.82 0.33 13.53
CA SER A 188 -10.22 1.74 13.46
C SER A 188 -10.66 2.22 14.84
N SER A 189 -9.93 3.18 15.38
CA SER A 189 -10.31 3.79 16.63
C SER A 189 -11.65 4.51 16.46
N TRP A 190 -12.66 4.16 17.25
CA TRP A 190 -14.03 4.69 17.16
C TRP A 190 -14.08 6.22 17.02
N TYR A 191 -13.12 6.94 17.62
CA TYR A 191 -13.04 8.40 17.57
C TYR A 191 -12.77 8.94 16.16
N THR A 192 -12.18 8.16 15.26
CA THR A 192 -11.95 8.59 13.86
C THR A 192 -13.25 8.75 13.07
N TYR A 193 -14.36 8.17 13.58
CA TYR A 193 -15.70 8.29 13.00
C TYR A 193 -16.50 9.46 13.61
N ILE A 194 -15.96 10.18 14.60
CA ILE A 194 -16.60 11.40 15.09
C ILE A 194 -16.67 12.41 13.93
N PRO A 195 -17.85 13.01 13.65
CA PRO A 195 -18.03 13.88 12.48
C PRO A 195 -16.99 15.00 12.37
N GLN A 196 -16.55 15.57 13.49
CA GLN A 196 -15.54 16.62 13.54
C GLN A 196 -14.18 16.13 13.06
N LEU A 197 -13.73 14.98 13.57
CA LEU A 197 -12.45 14.39 13.16
C LEU A 197 -12.52 13.87 11.72
N ASN A 198 -13.64 13.30 11.33
CA ASN A 198 -13.84 12.87 9.95
C ASN A 198 -13.75 14.05 8.98
N HIS A 199 -14.32 15.21 9.34
CA HIS A 199 -14.27 16.39 8.50
C HIS A 199 -12.85 16.97 8.37
N VAL A 200 -12.10 17.09 9.47
CA VAL A 200 -10.74 17.67 9.45
C VAL A 200 -9.63 16.64 9.18
N GLY A 201 -9.96 15.36 9.17
CA GLY A 201 -9.01 14.27 8.97
C GLY A 201 -8.10 14.43 7.73
N PRO A 202 -8.62 14.80 6.57
CA PRO A 202 -7.80 15.08 5.39
C PRO A 202 -6.71 16.14 5.62
N LEU A 203 -6.97 17.16 6.47
CA LEU A 203 -5.96 18.17 6.83
C LEU A 203 -4.84 17.58 7.70
N LEU A 204 -5.15 16.58 8.52
CA LEU A 204 -4.14 15.93 9.37
C LEU A 204 -3.17 15.10 8.53
N VAL A 205 -3.63 14.50 7.42
CA VAL A 205 -2.79 13.70 6.54
C VAL A 205 -2.01 14.52 5.52
N SER A 206 -2.35 15.79 5.33
CA SER A 206 -1.62 16.67 4.39
C SER A 206 -0.13 16.82 4.75
N SER A 207 0.21 16.73 6.05
CA SER A 207 1.60 16.74 6.52
C SER A 207 2.39 15.47 6.13
N ILE A 208 1.70 14.38 5.80
CA ILE A 208 2.30 13.12 5.37
C ILE A 208 3.02 13.29 4.02
N ALA A 209 2.57 14.21 3.17
CA ALA A 209 3.26 14.51 1.91
C ALA A 209 4.73 14.89 2.11
N SER A 210 5.05 15.61 3.19
CA SER A 210 6.44 15.95 3.53
C SER A 210 7.15 14.82 4.29
N SER A 211 6.45 14.15 5.21
CA SER A 211 7.01 13.03 6.00
C SER A 211 7.26 11.80 5.12
N GLY A 212 6.45 11.58 4.08
CA GLY A 212 6.61 10.47 3.13
C GLY A 212 7.94 10.51 2.39
N MET A 213 8.47 11.71 2.11
CA MET A 213 9.78 11.85 1.48
C MET A 213 10.93 11.47 2.43
N ASN A 214 10.78 11.71 3.73
CA ASN A 214 11.75 11.23 4.71
C ASN A 214 11.70 9.69 4.78
N LEU A 215 10.52 9.10 4.79
CA LEU A 215 10.36 7.63 4.77
C LEU A 215 10.99 7.03 3.51
N LEU A 216 10.79 7.65 2.33
CA LEU A 216 11.43 7.20 1.09
C LEU A 216 12.97 7.25 1.21
N SER A 217 13.52 8.33 1.77
CA SER A 217 14.97 8.44 2.01
C SER A 217 15.48 7.40 3.01
N GLU A 218 14.73 7.13 4.09
CA GLU A 218 15.04 6.09 5.07
C GLU A 218 14.95 4.67 4.51
N SER A 219 14.19 4.50 3.41
CA SER A 219 14.01 3.21 2.73
C SER A 219 15.25 2.77 1.93
N TYR A 220 16.19 3.67 1.64
CA TYR A 220 17.42 3.37 0.94
C TYR A 220 18.58 3.21 1.94
N HIS A 221 19.42 2.20 1.73
CA HIS A 221 20.73 2.08 2.39
C HIS A 221 21.65 3.21 1.93
N ASP A 222 21.76 3.37 0.62
CA ASP A 222 22.56 4.43 -0.02
C ASP A 222 21.63 5.48 -0.67
N THR A 223 21.41 6.58 0.06
CA THR A 223 20.55 7.67 -0.40
C THR A 223 21.05 8.37 -1.66
N SER A 224 22.31 8.16 -2.09
CA SER A 224 22.81 8.70 -3.35
C SER A 224 22.17 8.05 -4.58
N LYS A 225 21.57 6.87 -4.42
CA LYS A 225 20.79 6.18 -5.45
C LYS A 225 19.36 6.74 -5.60
N LEU A 226 18.88 7.51 -4.63
CA LEU A 226 17.58 8.16 -4.69
C LEU A 226 17.67 9.41 -5.57
N THR A 227 17.31 9.26 -6.85
CA THR A 227 17.39 10.35 -7.84
C THR A 227 16.22 11.32 -7.74
N ASP A 228 16.38 12.54 -8.28
CA ASP A 228 15.29 13.52 -8.39
C ASP A 228 14.10 12.96 -9.20
N GLU A 229 14.36 12.13 -10.22
CA GLU A 229 13.35 11.46 -11.01
C GLU A 229 12.53 10.48 -10.16
N THR A 230 13.20 9.66 -9.34
CA THR A 230 12.54 8.76 -8.39
C THR A 230 11.65 9.55 -7.42
N VAL A 231 12.19 10.63 -6.83
CA VAL A 231 11.43 11.52 -5.94
C VAL A 231 10.21 12.13 -6.66
N ALA A 232 10.38 12.57 -7.90
CA ALA A 232 9.28 13.12 -8.70
C ALA A 232 8.19 12.08 -8.96
N GLY A 233 8.55 10.84 -9.34
CA GLY A 233 7.61 9.75 -9.56
C GLY A 233 6.77 9.42 -8.33
N TYR A 234 7.39 9.34 -7.16
CA TYR A 234 6.68 9.13 -5.89
C TYR A 234 5.74 10.27 -5.49
N ARG A 235 5.95 11.48 -6.04
CA ARG A 235 5.07 12.64 -5.81
C ARG A 235 3.88 12.74 -6.74
N VAL A 236 3.89 12.07 -7.89
CA VAL A 236 2.78 12.13 -8.85
C VAL A 236 1.41 11.84 -8.20
N PRO A 237 1.25 10.81 -7.36
CA PRO A 237 -0.03 10.51 -6.72
C PRO A 237 -0.60 11.64 -5.84
N LEU A 238 0.26 12.55 -5.34
CA LEU A 238 -0.13 13.69 -4.51
C LEU A 238 -0.70 14.86 -5.34
N THR A 239 -0.59 14.82 -6.66
CA THR A 239 -1.20 15.80 -7.57
C THR A 239 -2.68 15.52 -7.83
N ILE A 240 -3.17 14.32 -7.49
CA ILE A 240 -4.53 13.87 -7.75
C ILE A 240 -5.50 14.49 -6.74
N LYS A 241 -6.63 14.98 -7.23
CA LYS A 241 -7.72 15.49 -6.37
C LYS A 241 -8.13 14.46 -5.33
N ASN A 242 -8.38 14.93 -4.11
CA ASN A 242 -8.88 14.12 -2.99
C ASN A 242 -7.92 13.03 -2.49
N TRP A 243 -6.63 13.11 -2.78
CA TRP A 243 -5.67 12.15 -2.25
C TRP A 243 -5.64 12.17 -0.72
N GLU A 244 -5.79 13.33 -0.09
CA GLU A 244 -5.84 13.48 1.37
C GLU A 244 -7.07 12.77 1.96
N PHE A 245 -8.22 12.91 1.29
CA PHE A 245 -9.44 12.20 1.70
C PHE A 245 -9.26 10.69 1.59
N ALA A 246 -8.79 10.21 0.44
CA ALA A 246 -8.55 8.79 0.23
C ALA A 246 -7.55 8.21 1.23
N PHE A 247 -6.48 8.96 1.52
CA PHE A 247 -5.49 8.55 2.50
C PHE A 247 -6.03 8.57 3.94
N TRP A 248 -6.89 9.54 4.28
CA TRP A 248 -7.59 9.56 5.56
C TRP A 248 -8.50 8.33 5.71
N GLU A 249 -9.30 8.02 4.68
CA GLU A 249 -10.17 6.84 4.68
C GLU A 249 -9.36 5.53 4.77
N PHE A 250 -8.25 5.45 4.03
CA PHE A 250 -7.32 4.34 4.14
C PHE A 250 -6.74 4.21 5.57
N SER A 251 -6.36 5.32 6.20
CA SER A 251 -5.73 5.30 7.53
C SER A 251 -6.66 4.79 8.63
N ARG A 252 -7.98 4.97 8.47
CA ARG A 252 -9.01 4.56 9.43
C ARG A 252 -9.77 3.28 9.05
N ALA A 253 -9.57 2.77 7.83
CA ALA A 253 -10.16 1.52 7.39
C ALA A 253 -9.60 0.32 8.18
N ASP A 254 -10.41 -0.73 8.31
CA ASP A 254 -9.92 -2.00 8.85
C ASP A 254 -8.96 -2.64 7.84
N ARG A 255 -7.71 -2.81 8.26
CA ARG A 255 -6.62 -3.38 7.46
C ARG A 255 -5.90 -4.51 8.20
N ALA A 256 -6.54 -5.06 9.23
CA ALA A 256 -5.97 -6.16 9.98
C ALA A 256 -5.74 -7.39 9.11
N THR A 257 -4.62 -8.06 9.33
CA THR A 257 -4.31 -9.38 8.79
C THR A 257 -4.17 -10.37 9.94
N ASN A 258 -4.35 -11.65 9.67
CA ASN A 258 -4.11 -12.72 10.64
C ASN A 258 -2.93 -13.64 10.25
N VAL A 259 -2.11 -13.16 9.30
CA VAL A 259 -0.97 -13.91 8.73
C VAL A 259 -0.01 -14.42 9.80
N ALA A 260 0.38 -13.54 10.75
CA ALA A 260 1.36 -13.89 11.79
C ALA A 260 0.94 -15.10 12.67
N GLY A 261 -0.36 -15.37 12.78
CA GLY A 261 -0.91 -16.53 13.49
C GLY A 261 -1.07 -17.80 12.65
N ARG A 262 -0.83 -17.70 11.32
CA ARG A 262 -1.15 -18.75 10.35
C ARG A 262 0.04 -19.17 9.48
N LEU A 263 1.27 -18.87 9.89
CA LEU A 263 2.49 -19.07 9.09
C LEU A 263 2.71 -20.53 8.67
N SER A 264 2.24 -21.50 9.45
CA SER A 264 2.32 -22.93 9.11
C SER A 264 1.27 -23.42 8.11
N GLU A 265 0.34 -22.56 7.69
CA GLU A 265 -0.74 -22.92 6.78
C GLU A 265 -0.39 -22.67 5.31
N PHE A 266 0.74 -22.03 5.00
CA PHE A 266 1.19 -21.84 3.61
C PHE A 266 1.42 -23.18 2.93
N GLN A 267 0.78 -23.37 1.77
CA GLN A 267 0.84 -24.62 1.00
C GLN A 267 1.73 -24.52 -0.24
N MET A 268 2.08 -23.30 -0.64
CA MET A 268 2.94 -23.01 -1.77
C MET A 268 4.37 -22.70 -1.33
N PRO A 269 5.37 -22.82 -2.21
CA PRO A 269 6.71 -22.29 -1.94
C PRO A 269 6.67 -20.79 -1.60
N VAL A 270 7.42 -20.41 -0.56
CA VAL A 270 7.55 -19.02 -0.12
C VAL A 270 9.02 -18.61 -0.12
N MET A 271 9.31 -17.44 -0.68
CA MET A 271 10.59 -16.76 -0.51
C MET A 271 10.38 -15.51 0.36
N ILE A 272 11.28 -15.29 1.30
CA ILE A 272 11.38 -14.06 2.09
C ILE A 272 12.69 -13.39 1.69
N ILE A 273 12.63 -12.17 1.18
CA ILE A 273 13.80 -11.41 0.73
C ILE A 273 13.80 -10.03 1.36
N THR A 274 14.95 -9.53 1.80
CA THR A 274 15.08 -8.23 2.47
C THR A 274 16.48 -7.64 2.29
N GLY A 275 16.64 -6.33 2.44
CA GLY A 275 17.96 -5.70 2.57
C GLY A 275 18.57 -5.91 3.98
N ASP A 276 19.87 -5.90 4.08
CA ASP A 276 20.60 -6.05 5.35
C ASP A 276 20.54 -4.79 6.24
N ASP A 277 20.16 -3.65 5.66
CA ASP A 277 19.99 -2.35 6.34
C ASP A 277 18.56 -1.79 6.16
N ASP A 278 17.55 -2.64 6.19
CA ASP A 278 16.16 -2.21 6.20
C ASP A 278 15.82 -1.53 7.54
N ARG A 279 15.55 -0.22 7.48
CA ARG A 279 15.22 0.63 8.63
C ARG A 279 13.73 0.88 8.78
N VAL A 280 12.90 0.43 7.82
CA VAL A 280 11.44 0.61 7.80
C VAL A 280 10.74 -0.62 8.37
N VAL A 281 11.02 -1.80 7.81
CA VAL A 281 10.68 -3.09 8.39
C VAL A 281 11.99 -3.77 8.79
N GLU A 282 12.49 -3.42 9.96
CA GLU A 282 13.82 -3.85 10.41
C GLU A 282 14.18 -5.26 9.94
N THR A 283 15.34 -5.43 9.31
CA THR A 283 15.83 -6.73 8.79
C THR A 283 15.67 -7.87 9.82
N ALA A 284 15.79 -7.53 11.10
CA ALA A 284 15.57 -8.48 12.20
C ALA A 284 14.18 -9.13 12.18
N LEU A 285 13.14 -8.41 11.76
CA LEU A 285 11.77 -8.94 11.65
C LEU A 285 11.65 -9.94 10.50
N SER A 286 12.28 -9.67 9.36
CA SER A 286 12.33 -10.62 8.23
C SER A 286 13.11 -11.89 8.61
N ARG A 287 14.22 -11.76 9.34
CA ARG A 287 14.96 -12.91 9.92
C ARG A 287 14.11 -13.71 10.92
N GLU A 288 13.31 -13.01 11.75
CA GLU A 288 12.40 -13.68 12.70
C GLU A 288 11.28 -14.41 11.95
N LEU A 289 10.71 -13.79 10.90
CA LEU A 289 9.69 -14.42 10.06
C LEU A 289 10.23 -15.71 9.42
N ALA A 290 11.43 -15.66 8.83
CA ALA A 290 12.08 -16.83 8.24
C ALA A 290 12.31 -17.97 9.26
N LYS A 291 12.68 -17.64 10.50
CA LYS A 291 12.79 -18.66 11.57
C LYS A 291 11.46 -19.32 11.91
N LYS A 292 10.35 -18.61 11.76
CA LYS A 292 8.99 -19.14 11.98
C LYS A 292 8.44 -19.91 10.77
N MET A 293 9.09 -19.78 9.61
CA MET A 293 8.76 -20.42 8.34
C MET A 293 9.99 -21.19 7.79
N PRO A 294 10.40 -22.30 8.43
CA PRO A 294 11.67 -22.97 8.10
C PRO A 294 11.69 -23.56 6.68
N GLU A 295 10.54 -23.75 6.04
CA GLU A 295 10.44 -24.21 4.65
C GLU A 295 10.53 -23.04 3.63
N ALA A 296 10.50 -21.77 4.10
CA ALA A 296 10.66 -20.64 3.22
C ALA A 296 12.14 -20.42 2.85
N GLU A 297 12.39 -20.09 1.59
CA GLU A 297 13.71 -19.62 1.18
C GLU A 297 13.93 -18.22 1.74
N PHE A 298 15.07 -17.99 2.40
CA PHE A 298 15.40 -16.68 2.97
C PHE A 298 16.63 -16.09 2.29
N VAL A 299 16.48 -14.88 1.77
CA VAL A 299 17.55 -14.12 1.12
C VAL A 299 17.70 -12.75 1.78
N GLU A 300 18.93 -12.42 2.13
CA GLU A 300 19.31 -11.11 2.66
C GLU A 300 20.31 -10.47 1.70
N ILE A 301 19.93 -9.31 1.13
CA ILE A 301 20.75 -8.59 0.15
C ILE A 301 21.64 -7.59 0.89
N SER A 302 22.93 -7.68 0.66
CA SER A 302 23.91 -6.78 1.27
C SER A 302 23.89 -5.38 0.66
N ASN A 303 24.12 -4.36 1.51
CA ASN A 303 24.10 -2.94 1.14
C ASN A 303 22.76 -2.51 0.49
N SER A 304 21.68 -3.01 1.02
CA SER A 304 20.32 -2.75 0.55
C SER A 304 19.43 -2.34 1.71
N GLY A 305 18.55 -1.38 1.47
CA GLY A 305 17.54 -0.92 2.42
C GLY A 305 16.22 -1.67 2.27
N HIS A 306 15.13 -0.91 2.43
CA HIS A 306 13.75 -1.43 2.39
C HIS A 306 13.24 -1.75 0.98
N LEU A 307 13.90 -1.23 -0.06
CA LEU A 307 13.49 -1.30 -1.47
C LEU A 307 14.53 -2.03 -2.36
N PRO A 308 14.85 -3.32 -2.09
CA PRO A 308 15.83 -4.05 -2.90
C PRO A 308 15.53 -4.03 -4.39
N HIS A 309 14.26 -4.11 -4.79
CA HIS A 309 13.83 -4.04 -6.19
C HIS A 309 14.09 -2.68 -6.88
N GLU A 310 14.40 -1.63 -6.11
CA GLU A 310 14.81 -0.32 -6.65
C GLU A 310 16.29 -0.03 -6.43
N GLU A 311 16.85 -0.41 -5.27
CA GLU A 311 18.18 -0.03 -4.85
C GLU A 311 19.26 -1.01 -5.30
N THR A 312 18.97 -2.31 -5.29
CA THR A 312 19.89 -3.42 -5.59
C THR A 312 19.23 -4.39 -6.57
N VAL A 313 18.82 -3.83 -7.71
CA VAL A 313 17.97 -4.49 -8.72
C VAL A 313 18.56 -5.82 -9.20
N ASP A 314 19.86 -5.85 -9.49
CA ASP A 314 20.51 -7.03 -10.07
C ASP A 314 20.59 -8.17 -9.07
N GLU A 315 20.90 -7.88 -7.79
CA GLU A 315 20.92 -8.85 -6.70
C GLU A 315 19.50 -9.35 -6.38
N PHE A 316 18.52 -8.44 -6.37
CA PHE A 316 17.11 -8.81 -6.19
C PHE A 316 16.65 -9.78 -7.27
N MET A 317 16.88 -9.45 -8.54
CA MET A 317 16.48 -10.30 -9.68
C MET A 317 17.26 -11.61 -9.73
N ALA A 318 18.55 -11.61 -9.37
CA ALA A 318 19.36 -12.84 -9.29
C ALA A 318 18.81 -13.84 -8.25
N ALA A 319 18.18 -13.36 -7.19
CA ALA A 319 17.53 -14.21 -6.20
C ALA A 319 16.11 -14.63 -6.64
N VAL A 320 15.30 -13.67 -7.10
CA VAL A 320 13.86 -13.88 -7.33
C VAL A 320 13.57 -14.66 -8.62
N LEU A 321 14.27 -14.39 -9.72
CA LEU A 321 13.99 -15.06 -11.00
C LEU A 321 14.13 -16.59 -10.95
N PRO A 322 15.20 -17.18 -10.35
CA PRO A 322 15.29 -18.65 -10.24
C PRO A 322 14.14 -19.24 -9.43
N PHE A 323 13.71 -18.56 -8.35
CA PHE A 323 12.58 -18.99 -7.54
C PHE A 323 11.27 -18.94 -8.31
N VAL A 324 11.01 -17.87 -9.04
CA VAL A 324 9.80 -17.71 -9.86
C VAL A 324 9.76 -18.75 -10.98
N ASN A 325 10.90 -19.06 -11.61
CA ASN A 325 10.96 -19.90 -12.83
C ASN A 325 11.06 -21.41 -12.56
N ASN A 326 11.50 -21.83 -11.40
CA ASN A 326 11.54 -23.26 -11.03
C ASN A 326 10.15 -23.76 -10.62
#